data_5ce1c5be6e0863d482c30bb688d58474
#
_entry.id   5ce1c5be6e0863d482c30bb688d58474
#
_cell.length_a   1.000
_cell.length_b   1.000
_cell.length_c   1.000
_cell.angle_alpha   90.00
_cell.angle_beta   90.00
_cell.angle_gamma   90.00
#
_symmetry.space_group_name_H-M   'P 1'
#
loop_
_entity.id
_entity.type
_entity.pdbx_description
1 polymer ?
#
loop_
_entity_poly.entity_id
_entity_poly.type
_entity_poly.pdbx_seq_one_letter_code
_entity_poly.pdbx_strand_id
1 'polypeptide(L)'
;ESTIVFCGVSFMGESAKILNPKKRVVMADGHADCPMAHMVDVDKIREVRNEYPDVSVVCYVNSTAEIKAESDVCVTSSNALKIVKNLPNKDIFFIPDENLGRFVASQLPEKHFIFNDGFCHVHKSIHKEELQKAKEAHPEALVLTHPECTGDILELSDFIGSTSQIIDYATKSENNTFIICTEMGVFYELHQKNPEKKFYSVGHRQFCPNMKMVRLEGVKEALETLSLIHI
;
A
#
# COMPACT_ATOMS: atom_id res chain seq x y z
N GLU A 1 10.90 17.76 18.89
CA GLU A 1 11.08 16.37 19.33
C GLU A 1 12.21 15.74 18.54
N SER A 2 13.13 15.06 19.23
CA SER A 2 14.37 14.52 18.64
C SER A 2 14.25 13.05 18.21
N THR A 3 13.19 12.37 18.66
CA THR A 3 13.00 10.93 18.46
C THR A 3 11.61 10.63 17.92
N ILE A 4 11.54 9.68 17.00
CA ILE A 4 10.31 9.12 16.45
C ILE A 4 10.31 7.62 16.81
N VAL A 5 9.32 7.14 17.54
CA VAL A 5 9.04 5.70 17.67
C VAL A 5 8.05 5.34 16.59
N PHE A 6 8.45 4.47 15.65
CA PHE A 6 7.65 4.12 14.50
C PHE A 6 6.97 2.76 14.70
N CYS A 7 5.64 2.76 14.67
CA CYS A 7 4.81 1.57 14.82
C CYS A 7 4.34 1.09 13.44
N GLY A 8 5.23 0.44 12.70
CA GLY A 8 4.98 -0.03 11.34
C GLY A 8 6.08 -0.98 10.88
N VAL A 9 6.10 -1.30 9.59
CA VAL A 9 7.11 -2.16 8.96
C VAL A 9 8.34 -1.36 8.53
N SER A 10 9.46 -2.04 8.30
CA SER A 10 10.80 -1.48 8.08
C SER A 10 10.86 -0.33 7.09
N PHE A 11 10.30 -0.48 5.88
CA PHE A 11 10.35 0.57 4.85
C PHE A 11 9.67 1.89 5.26
N MET A 12 8.69 1.83 6.18
CA MET A 12 8.01 3.02 6.71
C MET A 12 8.94 3.77 7.66
N GLY A 13 9.69 3.05 8.52
CA GLY A 13 10.71 3.62 9.39
C GLY A 13 11.86 4.23 8.60
N GLU A 14 12.34 3.57 7.53
CA GLU A 14 13.32 4.11 6.58
C GLU A 14 12.83 5.41 5.95
N SER A 15 11.57 5.44 5.49
CA SER A 15 10.96 6.65 4.93
C SER A 15 10.90 7.78 5.97
N ALA A 16 10.52 7.46 7.22
CA ALA A 16 10.52 8.43 8.31
C ALA A 16 11.93 8.99 8.59
N LYS A 17 12.97 8.14 8.49
CA LYS A 17 14.37 8.56 8.65
C LYS A 17 14.85 9.42 7.50
N ILE A 18 14.54 9.05 6.24
CA ILE A 18 14.88 9.85 5.05
C ILE A 18 14.29 11.26 5.16
N LEU A 19 13.01 11.37 5.55
CA LEU A 19 12.31 12.64 5.69
C LEU A 19 12.72 13.44 6.95
N ASN A 20 13.36 12.80 7.91
CA ASN A 20 13.79 13.39 9.17
C ASN A 20 15.25 13.01 9.51
N PRO A 21 16.26 13.37 8.69
CA PRO A 21 17.62 12.86 8.81
C PRO A 21 18.29 13.21 10.14
N LYS A 22 17.87 14.28 10.79
CA LYS A 22 18.42 14.73 12.08
C LYS A 22 17.76 14.05 13.29
N LYS A 23 16.62 13.38 13.10
CA LYS A 23 15.93 12.71 14.20
C LYS A 23 16.39 11.26 14.35
N ARG A 24 16.32 10.75 15.58
CA ARG A 24 16.41 9.32 15.83
C ARG A 24 15.09 8.68 15.42
N VAL A 25 15.15 7.61 14.63
CA VAL A 25 13.97 6.79 14.32
C VAL A 25 14.19 5.41 14.90
N VAL A 26 13.27 4.96 15.74
CA VAL A 26 13.31 3.69 16.45
C VAL A 26 12.10 2.89 16.03
N MET A 27 12.30 1.65 15.59
CA MET A 27 11.20 0.74 15.26
C MET A 27 10.65 0.07 16.52
N ALA A 28 9.33 -0.03 16.65
CA ALA A 28 8.69 -0.76 17.75
C ALA A 28 8.87 -2.29 17.65
N ASP A 29 9.11 -2.80 16.44
CA ASP A 29 9.51 -4.18 16.20
C ASP A 29 10.46 -4.21 15.00
N GLY A 30 11.64 -4.78 15.19
CA GLY A 30 12.67 -4.83 14.14
C GLY A 30 12.51 -5.97 13.13
N HIS A 31 11.60 -6.88 13.38
CA HIS A 31 11.28 -7.99 12.46
C HIS A 31 10.04 -7.70 11.62
N ALA A 32 9.31 -6.62 11.94
CA ALA A 32 8.15 -6.19 11.15
C ALA A 32 8.63 -5.64 9.80
N ASP A 33 8.48 -6.43 8.75
CA ASP A 33 8.93 -6.09 7.39
C ASP A 33 7.87 -6.44 6.35
N CYS A 34 7.96 -5.82 5.17
CA CYS A 34 7.03 -6.04 4.07
C CYS A 34 7.71 -6.89 2.98
N PRO A 35 7.24 -8.13 2.72
CA PRO A 35 7.84 -8.96 1.68
C PRO A 35 7.86 -8.30 0.29
N MET A 36 6.84 -7.50 -0.04
CA MET A 36 6.77 -6.77 -1.30
C MET A 36 7.92 -5.79 -1.47
N ALA A 37 8.42 -5.20 -0.38
CA ALA A 37 9.53 -4.23 -0.44
C ALA A 37 10.83 -4.84 -1.01
N HIS A 38 10.95 -6.16 -1.02
CA HIS A 38 12.10 -6.94 -1.51
C HIS A 38 11.82 -7.65 -2.84
N MET A 39 10.69 -7.37 -3.51
CA MET A 39 10.34 -8.00 -4.79
C MET A 39 10.89 -7.26 -6.02
N VAL A 40 11.84 -6.38 -5.83
CA VAL A 40 12.63 -5.74 -6.88
C VAL A 40 14.03 -5.49 -6.36
N ASP A 41 15.03 -5.58 -7.21
CA ASP A 41 16.43 -5.27 -6.92
C ASP A 41 16.96 -4.15 -7.80
N VAL A 42 18.14 -3.63 -7.45
CA VAL A 42 18.81 -2.54 -8.17
C VAL A 42 19.23 -2.97 -9.56
N ASP A 43 19.60 -4.24 -9.74
CA ASP A 43 20.05 -4.75 -11.03
C ASP A 43 18.89 -4.76 -12.03
N LYS A 44 17.68 -5.09 -11.60
CA LYS A 44 16.48 -4.97 -12.44
C LYS A 44 16.19 -3.53 -12.87
N ILE A 45 16.38 -2.56 -11.98
CA ILE A 45 16.25 -1.13 -12.33
C ILE A 45 17.26 -0.75 -13.40
N ARG A 46 18.52 -1.16 -13.25
CA ARG A 46 19.61 -0.89 -14.22
C ARG A 46 19.34 -1.56 -15.57
N GLU A 47 18.85 -2.81 -15.56
CA GLU A 47 18.46 -3.53 -16.78
C GLU A 47 17.41 -2.73 -17.56
N VAL A 48 16.32 -2.31 -16.91
CA VAL A 48 15.24 -1.54 -17.54
C VAL A 48 15.75 -0.18 -18.05
N ARG A 49 16.61 0.52 -17.29
CA ARG A 49 17.21 1.79 -17.74
C ARG A 49 18.10 1.61 -18.97
N ASN A 50 18.80 0.48 -19.11
CA ASN A 50 19.60 0.17 -20.30
C ASN A 50 18.72 -0.08 -21.54
N GLU A 51 17.56 -0.74 -21.35
CA GLU A 51 16.62 -1.01 -22.43
C GLU A 51 15.79 0.23 -22.82
N TYR A 52 15.42 1.05 -21.82
CA TYR A 52 14.62 2.27 -21.97
C TYR A 52 15.36 3.47 -21.35
N PRO A 53 16.28 4.12 -22.09
CA PRO A 53 17.15 5.17 -21.54
C PRO A 53 16.42 6.38 -20.94
N ASP A 54 15.21 6.67 -21.43
CA ASP A 54 14.37 7.79 -20.97
C ASP A 54 13.27 7.34 -19.98
N VAL A 55 13.37 6.13 -19.41
CA VAL A 55 12.36 5.63 -18.48
C VAL A 55 12.34 6.41 -17.16
N SER A 56 11.15 6.72 -16.66
CA SER A 56 10.98 7.15 -15.27
C SER A 56 10.71 5.95 -14.38
N VAL A 57 11.57 5.71 -13.40
CA VAL A 57 11.38 4.69 -12.37
C VAL A 57 10.51 5.26 -11.26
N VAL A 58 9.28 4.78 -11.19
CA VAL A 58 8.27 5.18 -10.21
C VAL A 58 8.21 4.14 -9.11
N CYS A 59 8.70 4.52 -7.95
CA CYS A 59 8.78 3.64 -6.79
C CYS A 59 7.59 3.83 -5.86
N TYR A 60 6.77 2.80 -5.71
CA TYR A 60 5.82 2.77 -4.59
C TYR A 60 6.59 2.69 -3.27
N VAL A 61 6.19 3.51 -2.28
CA VAL A 61 6.93 3.66 -1.01
C VAL A 61 7.13 2.37 -0.23
N ASN A 62 6.38 1.31 -0.56
CA ASN A 62 6.53 -0.03 -0.02
C ASN A 62 7.76 -0.74 -0.63
N SER A 63 8.91 -0.10 -0.52
CA SER A 63 10.22 -0.50 -1.05
C SER A 63 11.30 -0.13 -0.05
N THR A 64 12.48 -0.76 -0.14
CA THR A 64 13.63 -0.42 0.69
C THR A 64 14.19 0.97 0.36
N ALA A 65 14.98 1.54 1.28
CA ALA A 65 15.67 2.81 1.05
C ALA A 65 16.61 2.74 -0.15
N GLU A 66 17.26 1.59 -0.38
CA GLU A 66 18.14 1.33 -1.53
C GLU A 66 17.39 1.47 -2.85
N ILE A 67 16.24 0.83 -2.99
CA ILE A 67 15.38 0.92 -4.18
C ILE A 67 14.89 2.35 -4.40
N LYS A 68 14.50 3.06 -3.33
CA LYS A 68 14.10 4.47 -3.40
C LYS A 68 15.23 5.36 -3.92
N ALA A 69 16.48 5.08 -3.53
CA ALA A 69 17.64 5.86 -3.98
C ALA A 69 17.95 5.72 -5.48
N GLU A 70 17.60 4.58 -6.08
CA GLU A 70 17.76 4.31 -7.52
C GLU A 70 16.53 4.74 -8.36
N SER A 71 15.49 5.28 -7.72
CA SER A 71 14.24 5.67 -8.36
C SER A 71 14.17 7.18 -8.62
N ASP A 72 13.41 7.59 -9.65
CA ASP A 72 13.25 9.02 -10.00
C ASP A 72 12.19 9.70 -9.10
N VAL A 73 11.18 8.95 -8.68
CA VAL A 73 10.11 9.46 -7.80
C VAL A 73 9.51 8.35 -6.95
N CYS A 74 9.16 8.71 -5.71
CA CYS A 74 8.41 7.84 -4.80
C CYS A 74 6.95 8.28 -4.74
N VAL A 75 6.05 7.29 -4.76
CA VAL A 75 4.59 7.49 -4.73
C VAL A 75 3.92 6.65 -3.65
N THR A 76 2.73 7.07 -3.26
CA THR A 76 1.79 6.27 -2.46
C THR A 76 0.59 5.88 -3.31
N SER A 77 -0.22 4.92 -2.87
CA SER A 77 -1.47 4.58 -3.56
C SER A 77 -2.43 5.77 -3.72
N SER A 78 -2.34 6.77 -2.83
CA SER A 78 -3.19 7.96 -2.89
C SER A 78 -2.74 9.02 -3.91
N ASN A 79 -1.46 9.06 -4.29
CA ASN A 79 -0.91 10.12 -5.16
C ASN A 79 -0.28 9.60 -6.45
N ALA A 80 -0.14 8.28 -6.62
CA ALA A 80 0.55 7.66 -7.76
C ALA A 80 0.00 8.18 -9.11
N LEU A 81 -1.31 8.13 -9.31
CA LEU A 81 -1.94 8.60 -10.55
C LEU A 81 -1.60 10.07 -10.86
N LYS A 82 -1.72 10.95 -9.84
CA LYS A 82 -1.45 12.38 -9.99
C LYS A 82 0.02 12.64 -10.35
N ILE A 83 0.94 11.95 -9.71
CA ILE A 83 2.39 12.12 -9.93
C ILE A 83 2.77 11.58 -11.31
N VAL A 84 2.41 10.35 -11.63
CA VAL A 84 2.76 9.70 -12.92
C VAL A 84 2.20 10.46 -14.10
N LYS A 85 0.97 10.99 -14.01
CA LYS A 85 0.36 11.83 -15.05
C LYS A 85 1.22 13.04 -15.39
N ASN A 86 1.91 13.63 -14.41
CA ASN A 86 2.71 14.86 -14.59
C ASN A 86 4.20 14.58 -14.90
N LEU A 87 4.64 13.31 -14.95
CA LEU A 87 6.00 13.00 -15.39
C LEU A 87 6.14 13.31 -16.89
N PRO A 88 7.27 13.90 -17.32
CA PRO A 88 7.49 14.22 -18.73
C PRO A 88 7.69 12.98 -19.59
N ASN A 89 8.27 11.93 -19.04
CA ASN A 89 8.66 10.73 -19.75
C ASN A 89 7.44 9.88 -20.11
N LYS A 90 7.49 9.26 -21.28
CA LYS A 90 6.42 8.37 -21.75
C LYS A 90 6.53 6.97 -21.14
N ASP A 91 7.77 6.48 -21.02
CA ASP A 91 8.07 5.16 -20.47
C ASP A 91 8.12 5.23 -18.94
N ILE A 92 7.36 4.38 -18.27
CA ILE A 92 7.23 4.33 -16.83
C ILE A 92 7.55 2.92 -16.35
N PHE A 93 8.60 2.75 -15.56
CA PHE A 93 8.85 1.52 -14.83
C PHE A 93 8.25 1.63 -13.43
N PHE A 94 7.13 0.95 -13.20
CA PHE A 94 6.41 1.00 -11.92
C PHE A 94 6.81 -0.17 -11.04
N ILE A 95 7.35 0.13 -9.87
CA ILE A 95 7.88 -0.84 -8.91
C ILE A 95 7.36 -0.56 -7.49
N PRO A 96 7.33 -1.58 -6.58
CA PRO A 96 7.45 -3.00 -6.86
C PRO A 96 6.13 -3.66 -7.24
N ASP A 97 4.97 -3.06 -6.95
CA ASP A 97 3.64 -3.65 -7.04
C ASP A 97 3.05 -3.56 -8.45
N GLU A 98 2.87 -4.73 -9.07
CA GLU A 98 2.29 -4.85 -10.41
C GLU A 98 0.83 -4.38 -10.46
N ASN A 99 0.01 -4.73 -9.45
CA ASN A 99 -1.42 -4.45 -9.47
C ASN A 99 -1.70 -2.95 -9.37
N LEU A 100 -1.04 -2.26 -8.42
CA LEU A 100 -1.11 -0.80 -8.34
C LEU A 100 -0.60 -0.15 -9.63
N GLY A 101 0.50 -0.66 -10.20
CA GLY A 101 1.04 -0.18 -11.48
C GLY A 101 0.03 -0.34 -12.61
N ARG A 102 -0.63 -1.48 -12.74
CA ARG A 102 -1.68 -1.75 -13.74
C ARG A 102 -2.90 -0.87 -13.54
N PHE A 103 -3.32 -0.64 -12.30
CA PHE A 103 -4.40 0.31 -11.99
C PHE A 103 -4.05 1.73 -12.47
N VAL A 104 -2.83 2.22 -12.18
CA VAL A 104 -2.39 3.54 -12.64
C VAL A 104 -2.31 3.59 -14.17
N ALA A 105 -1.79 2.53 -14.81
CA ALA A 105 -1.67 2.42 -16.26
C ALA A 105 -3.04 2.47 -16.96
N SER A 106 -4.06 1.83 -16.39
CA SER A 106 -5.43 1.84 -16.95
C SER A 106 -6.04 3.24 -17.03
N GLN A 107 -5.57 4.18 -16.20
CA GLN A 107 -6.01 5.57 -16.17
C GLN A 107 -5.15 6.51 -17.05
N LEU A 108 -4.02 6.01 -17.60
CA LEU A 108 -3.04 6.79 -18.36
C LEU A 108 -2.65 6.04 -19.65
N PRO A 109 -3.59 5.84 -20.60
CA PRO A 109 -3.35 5.07 -21.80
C PRO A 109 -2.30 5.70 -22.75
N GLU A 110 -1.98 6.97 -22.56
CA GLU A 110 -0.96 7.69 -23.32
C GLU A 110 0.47 7.36 -22.90
N LYS A 111 0.66 6.72 -21.73
CA LYS A 111 1.96 6.30 -21.22
C LYS A 111 2.20 4.81 -21.43
N HIS A 112 3.44 4.45 -21.64
CA HIS A 112 3.88 3.07 -21.75
C HIS A 112 4.42 2.59 -20.41
N PHE A 113 3.82 1.55 -19.84
CA PHE A 113 4.21 1.01 -18.55
C PHE A 113 4.99 -0.28 -18.70
N ILE A 114 6.10 -0.35 -18.01
CA ILE A 114 6.89 -1.55 -17.74
C ILE A 114 6.58 -1.94 -16.29
N PHE A 115 6.20 -3.20 -16.07
CA PHE A 115 5.81 -3.68 -14.75
C PHE A 115 6.88 -4.57 -14.15
N ASN A 116 7.02 -4.47 -12.83
CA ASN A 116 7.66 -5.47 -12.02
C ASN A 116 6.60 -6.50 -11.60
N ASP A 117 7.00 -7.74 -11.31
CA ASP A 117 6.10 -8.85 -10.92
C ASP A 117 5.83 -8.94 -9.40
N GLY A 118 6.16 -7.90 -8.66
CA GLY A 118 5.90 -7.80 -7.22
C GLY A 118 4.43 -7.57 -6.89
N PHE A 119 4.02 -7.95 -5.70
CA PHE A 119 2.63 -7.85 -5.25
C PHE A 119 2.49 -7.87 -3.73
N CYS A 120 1.39 -7.31 -3.23
CA CYS A 120 0.99 -7.48 -1.84
C CYS A 120 0.28 -8.83 -1.65
N HIS A 121 0.85 -9.71 -0.83
CA HIS A 121 0.28 -11.04 -0.58
C HIS A 121 -1.12 -10.98 0.07
N VAL A 122 -1.43 -9.94 0.84
CA VAL A 122 -2.74 -9.76 1.47
C VAL A 122 -3.80 -9.42 0.41
N HIS A 123 -3.54 -8.42 -0.42
CA HIS A 123 -4.49 -7.99 -1.45
C HIS A 123 -4.66 -9.06 -2.55
N LYS A 124 -3.56 -9.73 -2.94
CA LYS A 124 -3.60 -10.84 -3.90
C LYS A 124 -4.33 -12.08 -3.37
N SER A 125 -4.48 -12.23 -2.06
CA SER A 125 -5.21 -13.35 -1.45
C SER A 125 -6.73 -13.16 -1.42
N ILE A 126 -7.24 -12.01 -1.81
CA ILE A 126 -8.67 -11.76 -1.98
C ILE A 126 -9.09 -12.38 -3.32
N HIS A 127 -9.97 -13.39 -3.28
CA HIS A 127 -10.39 -14.11 -4.47
C HIS A 127 -11.77 -13.69 -4.96
N LYS A 128 -11.96 -13.72 -6.28
CA LYS A 128 -13.20 -13.31 -6.95
C LYS A 128 -14.41 -14.06 -6.44
N GLU A 129 -14.28 -15.37 -6.24
CA GLU A 129 -15.37 -16.22 -5.77
C GLU A 129 -15.81 -15.88 -4.34
N GLU A 130 -14.86 -15.46 -3.49
CA GLU A 130 -15.15 -15.02 -2.12
C GLU A 130 -15.86 -13.66 -2.13
N LEU A 131 -15.41 -12.74 -3.00
CA LEU A 131 -16.07 -11.44 -3.18
C LEU A 131 -17.49 -11.60 -3.75
N GLN A 132 -17.70 -12.48 -4.72
CA GLN A 132 -19.03 -12.76 -5.26
C GLN A 132 -19.99 -13.30 -4.19
N LYS A 133 -19.54 -14.24 -3.35
CA LYS A 133 -20.32 -14.73 -2.21
C LYS A 133 -20.64 -13.62 -1.19
N ALA A 134 -19.71 -12.72 -0.93
CA ALA A 134 -19.96 -11.59 -0.04
C ALA A 134 -20.99 -10.63 -0.64
N LYS A 135 -20.96 -10.37 -1.97
CA LYS A 135 -21.99 -9.57 -2.67
C LYS A 135 -23.35 -10.25 -2.65
N GLU A 136 -23.41 -11.56 -2.82
CA GLU A 136 -24.67 -12.33 -2.71
C GLU A 136 -25.28 -12.26 -1.30
N ALA A 137 -24.41 -12.30 -0.28
CA ALA A 137 -24.85 -12.20 1.13
C ALA A 137 -25.27 -10.77 1.53
N HIS A 138 -24.73 -9.76 0.84
CA HIS A 138 -24.96 -8.34 1.13
C HIS A 138 -25.19 -7.56 -0.18
N PRO A 139 -26.31 -7.80 -0.89
CA PRO A 139 -26.57 -7.23 -2.21
C PRO A 139 -26.72 -5.71 -2.22
N GLU A 140 -27.00 -5.11 -1.05
CA GLU A 140 -27.08 -3.66 -0.86
C GLU A 140 -25.71 -2.99 -0.63
N ALA A 141 -24.66 -3.79 -0.39
CA ALA A 141 -23.36 -3.26 -0.03
C ALA A 141 -22.56 -2.77 -1.24
N LEU A 142 -21.93 -1.60 -1.10
CA LEU A 142 -20.92 -1.14 -2.05
C LEU A 142 -19.56 -1.78 -1.75
N VAL A 143 -18.85 -2.17 -2.80
CA VAL A 143 -17.50 -2.78 -2.72
C VAL A 143 -16.44 -1.70 -2.81
N LEU A 144 -15.67 -1.53 -1.75
CA LEU A 144 -14.57 -0.56 -1.68
C LEU A 144 -13.23 -1.31 -1.66
N THR A 145 -12.38 -1.04 -2.64
CA THR A 145 -11.19 -1.87 -2.92
C THR A 145 -9.92 -1.05 -2.98
N HIS A 146 -8.83 -1.61 -2.42
CA HIS A 146 -7.50 -1.05 -2.57
C HIS A 146 -6.91 -1.44 -3.94
N PRO A 147 -6.21 -0.53 -4.65
CA PRO A 147 -5.68 -0.79 -6.00
C PRO A 147 -4.54 -1.82 -6.07
N GLU A 148 -4.04 -2.33 -4.94
CA GLU A 148 -3.15 -3.50 -4.88
C GLU A 148 -3.89 -4.84 -5.07
N CYS A 149 -5.22 -4.85 -5.10
CA CYS A 149 -5.99 -6.03 -5.47
C CYS A 149 -5.83 -6.34 -6.96
N THR A 150 -6.05 -7.60 -7.31
CA THR A 150 -5.99 -8.07 -8.71
C THR A 150 -7.10 -7.44 -9.57
N GLY A 151 -6.87 -7.37 -10.89
CA GLY A 151 -7.79 -6.72 -11.82
C GLY A 151 -9.22 -7.25 -11.78
N ASP A 152 -9.39 -8.57 -11.60
CA ASP A 152 -10.70 -9.22 -11.49
C ASP A 152 -11.49 -8.83 -10.22
N ILE A 153 -10.80 -8.40 -9.15
CA ILE A 153 -11.43 -7.81 -7.96
C ILE A 153 -11.79 -6.34 -8.24
N LEU A 154 -10.88 -5.59 -8.89
CA LEU A 154 -11.13 -4.19 -9.23
C LEU A 154 -12.34 -4.04 -10.16
N GLU A 155 -12.55 -4.98 -11.11
CA GLU A 155 -13.71 -5.00 -12.00
C GLU A 155 -15.06 -5.17 -11.27
N LEU A 156 -15.08 -5.77 -10.09
CA LEU A 156 -16.27 -5.99 -9.27
C LEU A 156 -16.52 -4.87 -8.25
N SER A 157 -15.65 -3.86 -8.23
CA SER A 157 -15.63 -2.82 -7.20
C SER A 157 -16.44 -1.60 -7.61
N ASP A 158 -17.15 -1.01 -6.66
CA ASP A 158 -17.88 0.24 -6.84
C ASP A 158 -16.98 1.48 -6.61
N PHE A 159 -15.91 1.31 -5.82
CA PHE A 159 -14.92 2.33 -5.59
C PHE A 159 -13.52 1.71 -5.43
N ILE A 160 -12.53 2.31 -6.09
CA ILE A 160 -11.13 1.91 -5.99
C ILE A 160 -10.33 3.10 -5.46
N GLY A 161 -9.59 2.90 -4.36
CA GLY A 161 -8.78 3.96 -3.77
C GLY A 161 -7.86 3.48 -2.66
N SER A 162 -6.97 4.36 -2.22
CA SER A 162 -6.10 4.11 -1.07
C SER A 162 -6.93 3.91 0.22
N THR A 163 -6.29 3.37 1.26
CA THR A 163 -6.94 3.17 2.57
C THR A 163 -7.64 4.44 3.08
N SER A 164 -6.98 5.61 2.99
CA SER A 164 -7.57 6.87 3.40
C SER A 164 -8.75 7.29 2.51
N GLN A 165 -8.68 7.04 1.21
CA GLN A 165 -9.77 7.31 0.28
C GLN A 165 -10.96 6.37 0.50
N ILE A 166 -10.74 5.11 0.82
CA ILE A 166 -11.79 4.15 1.21
C ILE A 166 -12.53 4.65 2.45
N ILE A 167 -11.79 5.06 3.49
CA ILE A 167 -12.38 5.59 4.73
C ILE A 167 -13.19 6.87 4.43
N ASP A 168 -12.63 7.78 3.64
CA ASP A 168 -13.28 9.04 3.28
C ASP A 168 -14.54 8.82 2.44
N TYR A 169 -14.47 7.91 1.45
CA TYR A 169 -15.63 7.52 0.64
C TYR A 169 -16.74 6.92 1.51
N ALA A 170 -16.40 5.95 2.36
CA ALA A 170 -17.38 5.33 3.25
C ALA A 170 -18.03 6.34 4.20
N THR A 171 -17.27 7.34 4.66
CA THR A 171 -17.76 8.39 5.56
C THR A 171 -18.72 9.35 4.85
N LYS A 172 -18.42 9.74 3.60
CA LYS A 172 -19.22 10.69 2.82
C LYS A 172 -20.42 10.07 2.11
N SER A 173 -20.38 8.76 1.89
CA SER A 173 -21.43 8.03 1.17
C SER A 173 -22.75 8.03 1.96
N GLU A 174 -23.86 8.13 1.25
CA GLU A 174 -25.21 7.91 1.81
C GLU A 174 -25.52 6.43 2.06
N ASN A 175 -24.74 5.51 1.49
CA ASN A 175 -24.88 4.08 1.72
C ASN A 175 -24.39 3.72 3.13
N ASN A 176 -25.03 2.74 3.75
CA ASN A 176 -24.75 2.31 5.11
C ASN A 176 -24.08 0.93 5.19
N THR A 177 -23.87 0.27 4.04
CA THR A 177 -23.34 -1.11 4.01
C THR A 177 -22.22 -1.21 2.98
N PHE A 178 -21.07 -1.75 3.40
CA PHE A 178 -19.87 -1.84 2.55
C PHE A 178 -19.17 -3.17 2.71
N ILE A 179 -18.65 -3.69 1.59
CA ILE A 179 -17.69 -4.79 1.56
C ILE A 179 -16.31 -4.18 1.32
N ILE A 180 -15.35 -4.50 2.17
CA ILE A 180 -14.03 -3.87 2.18
C ILE A 180 -12.98 -4.86 1.69
N CYS A 181 -12.34 -4.53 0.56
CA CYS A 181 -11.29 -5.33 -0.06
C CYS A 181 -9.92 -4.68 0.18
N THR A 182 -9.46 -4.70 1.44
CA THR A 182 -8.11 -4.30 1.87
C THR A 182 -7.75 -4.95 3.20
N GLU A 183 -6.58 -4.67 3.75
CA GLU A 183 -6.10 -5.19 5.03
C GLU A 183 -7.05 -4.81 6.17
N MET A 184 -7.36 -5.79 7.02
CA MET A 184 -8.45 -5.69 8.03
C MET A 184 -8.22 -4.62 9.10
N GLY A 185 -7.02 -4.11 9.29
CA GLY A 185 -6.74 -3.05 10.26
C GLY A 185 -7.53 -1.77 9.99
N VAL A 186 -7.99 -1.55 8.76
CA VAL A 186 -8.82 -0.40 8.37
C VAL A 186 -10.19 -0.40 9.08
N PHE A 187 -10.71 -1.57 9.46
CA PHE A 187 -12.03 -1.69 10.08
C PHE A 187 -12.16 -0.91 11.37
N TYR A 188 -11.08 -0.83 12.16
CA TYR A 188 -11.08 -0.03 13.38
C TYR A 188 -11.44 1.43 13.09
N GLU A 189 -10.77 2.06 12.14
CA GLU A 189 -11.02 3.47 11.81
C GLU A 189 -12.37 3.67 11.11
N LEU A 190 -12.79 2.73 10.26
CA LEU A 190 -14.11 2.75 9.62
C LEU A 190 -15.22 2.75 10.66
N HIS A 191 -15.16 1.87 11.66
CA HIS A 191 -16.16 1.80 12.73
C HIS A 191 -16.11 3.03 13.66
N GLN A 192 -14.91 3.54 13.97
CA GLN A 192 -14.77 4.74 14.81
C GLN A 192 -15.40 5.98 14.16
N LYS A 193 -15.20 6.15 12.85
CA LYS A 193 -15.75 7.30 12.11
C LYS A 193 -17.21 7.13 11.73
N ASN A 194 -17.69 5.88 11.63
CA ASN A 194 -19.02 5.57 11.11
C ASN A 194 -19.68 4.47 11.95
N PRO A 195 -20.04 4.74 13.23
CA PRO A 195 -20.54 3.72 14.15
C PRO A 195 -21.87 3.09 13.71
N GLU A 196 -22.68 3.79 12.90
CA GLU A 196 -23.98 3.32 12.42
C GLU A 196 -23.89 2.52 11.11
N LYS A 197 -22.70 2.49 10.46
CA LYS A 197 -22.50 1.80 9.18
C LYS A 197 -21.99 0.38 9.38
N LYS A 198 -22.27 -0.49 8.41
CA LYS A 198 -21.88 -1.89 8.43
C LYS A 198 -20.76 -2.13 7.45
N PHE A 199 -19.72 -2.81 7.92
CA PHE A 199 -18.53 -3.13 7.13
C PHE A 199 -18.27 -4.64 7.19
N TYR A 200 -18.12 -5.26 6.02
CA TYR A 200 -17.89 -6.69 5.85
C TYR A 200 -16.55 -6.93 5.17
N SER A 201 -15.81 -7.93 5.64
CA SER A 201 -14.63 -8.44 4.96
C SER A 201 -15.03 -9.49 3.90
N VAL A 202 -14.18 -9.68 2.90
CA VAL A 202 -14.40 -10.70 1.87
C VAL A 202 -14.07 -12.10 2.38
N GLY A 203 -13.20 -12.22 3.40
CA GLY A 203 -12.79 -13.51 3.97
C GLY A 203 -11.80 -13.35 5.12
N HIS A 204 -11.16 -14.44 5.50
CA HIS A 204 -10.22 -14.46 6.64
C HIS A 204 -8.78 -14.09 6.28
N ARG A 205 -8.49 -13.90 4.98
CA ARG A 205 -7.13 -13.72 4.46
C ARG A 205 -6.65 -12.26 4.42
N GLN A 206 -7.53 -11.31 4.72
CA GLN A 206 -7.21 -9.87 4.71
C GLN A 206 -6.38 -9.44 5.93
N PHE A 207 -5.56 -10.32 6.45
CA PHE A 207 -4.71 -10.13 7.62
C PHE A 207 -3.24 -10.11 7.21
N CYS A 208 -2.53 -9.02 7.54
CA CYS A 208 -1.10 -8.93 7.31
C CYS A 208 -0.32 -9.37 8.57
N PRO A 209 0.28 -10.56 8.60
CA PRO A 209 1.03 -11.03 9.77
C PRO A 209 2.23 -10.13 10.09
N ASN A 210 2.85 -9.55 9.07
CA ASN A 210 4.01 -8.68 9.20
C ASN A 210 3.67 -7.35 9.92
N MET A 211 2.56 -6.71 9.55
CA MET A 211 2.09 -5.50 10.26
C MET A 211 1.68 -5.80 11.71
N LYS A 212 1.17 -7.01 11.97
CA LYS A 212 0.69 -7.45 13.29
C LYS A 212 1.81 -7.97 14.21
N MET A 213 3.08 -7.93 13.76
CA MET A 213 4.25 -8.15 14.63
C MET A 213 4.43 -6.98 15.62
N VAL A 214 4.05 -5.77 15.22
CA VAL A 214 4.10 -4.59 16.11
C VAL A 214 3.04 -4.73 17.20
N ARG A 215 3.50 -4.90 18.44
CA ARG A 215 2.67 -5.09 19.64
C ARG A 215 2.89 -3.96 20.64
N LEU A 216 1.93 -3.79 21.55
CA LEU A 216 1.97 -2.73 22.56
C LEU A 216 3.20 -2.85 23.47
N GLU A 217 3.61 -4.07 23.80
CA GLU A 217 4.81 -4.32 24.61
C GLU A 217 6.08 -3.78 23.92
N GLY A 218 6.23 -4.03 22.60
CA GLY A 218 7.34 -3.50 21.80
C GLY A 218 7.32 -1.97 21.72
N VAL A 219 6.15 -1.37 21.58
CA VAL A 219 5.99 0.10 21.62
C VAL A 219 6.43 0.67 22.97
N LYS A 220 6.01 0.04 24.08
CA LYS A 220 6.41 0.43 25.44
C LYS A 220 7.93 0.33 25.59
N GLU A 221 8.51 -0.80 25.24
CA GLU A 221 9.95 -1.03 25.32
C GLU A 221 10.75 -0.01 24.50
N ALA A 222 10.29 0.27 23.26
CA ALA A 222 10.91 1.27 22.40
C ALA A 222 10.88 2.68 23.01
N LEU A 223 9.79 3.04 23.70
CA LEU A 223 9.67 4.33 24.39
C LEU A 223 10.53 4.43 25.64
N GLU A 224 10.67 3.34 26.41
CA GLU A 224 11.44 3.30 27.66
C GLU A 224 12.93 3.24 27.41
N THR A 225 13.37 2.44 26.44
CA THR A 225 14.79 2.16 26.21
C THR A 225 15.41 3.00 25.10
N LEU A 226 14.61 3.40 24.10
CA LEU A 226 15.06 4.03 22.85
C LEU A 226 16.17 3.23 22.14
N SER A 227 16.25 1.92 22.41
CA SER A 227 17.36 1.04 22.02
C SER A 227 16.95 -0.03 20.98
N LEU A 228 15.65 -0.15 20.66
CA LEU A 228 15.22 -1.04 19.62
C LEU A 228 15.63 -0.51 18.24
N ILE A 229 16.05 -1.38 17.39
CA ILE A 229 16.63 -1.21 16.06
C ILE A 229 16.61 0.22 15.51
N HIS A 230 17.80 0.82 15.49
CA HIS A 230 18.03 2.11 14.85
C HIS A 230 18.11 1.94 13.32
N ILE A 231 17.30 2.69 12.63
CA ILE A 231 17.42 2.90 11.20
C ILE A 231 18.34 4.09 10.94
#